data_ab435744533ada04700e77c25731a776
#
_entry.id   ab435744533ada04700e77c25731a776
#
_cell.length_a   1.000
_cell.length_b   1.000
_cell.length_c   1.000
_cell.angle_alpha   90.00
_cell.angle_beta   90.00
_cell.angle_gamma   90.00
#
_symmetry.space_group_name_H-M   'P 1'
#
loop_
_entity.id
_entity.type
_entity.pdbx_description
1 polymer ?
#
loop_
_entity_poly.entity_id
_entity_poly.type
_entity_poly.pdbx_seq_one_letter_code
_entity_poly.pdbx_strand_id
1 'polypeptide(L)'
;MMNGRTIDIAPSILSADFSCLSEQIEAVKRGGATILHVDVMDGHFVPNLTVGLPVVKSIAQSTELPIDAHLMISEPGRYAQQFVEAGARMVSVHVEADAHLHRTLASIKSAGAQAGVVLNPATPIESLGEALKFADYVLIMSVNPGFGGQKFIPTSVDKVRRLRRMIEERKLDTRIEIDGGIDLENIASVVTAGAEIIVAGSAIFGAADPEAAVRGLREATVQWV
;
A
#
# COMPACT_ATOMS: atom_id res chain seq x y z
N MET A 1 -0.21 -11.65 -24.16
CA MET A 1 -1.45 -10.84 -24.15
C MET A 1 -1.52 -10.26 -22.73
N MET A 2 -1.45 -8.94 -22.59
CA MET A 2 -1.64 -8.29 -21.29
C MET A 2 -3.13 -8.44 -20.95
N ASN A 3 -3.45 -9.34 -20.00
CA ASN A 3 -4.79 -9.41 -19.45
C ASN A 3 -5.09 -8.05 -18.83
N GLY A 4 -6.26 -7.47 -19.10
CA GLY A 4 -6.67 -6.15 -18.61
C GLY A 4 -6.61 -6.08 -17.08
N ARG A 5 -5.44 -5.70 -16.53
CA ARG A 5 -5.24 -5.50 -15.10
C ARG A 5 -5.83 -4.15 -14.73
N THR A 6 -6.62 -4.12 -13.69
CA THR A 6 -7.11 -2.86 -13.11
C THR A 6 -5.99 -2.25 -12.27
N ILE A 7 -5.67 -0.97 -12.52
CA ILE A 7 -4.73 -0.20 -11.70
C ILE A 7 -5.52 0.65 -10.71
N ASP A 8 -5.21 0.47 -9.43
CA ASP A 8 -5.76 1.23 -8.33
C ASP A 8 -4.79 2.32 -7.88
N ILE A 9 -5.29 3.54 -7.66
CA ILE A 9 -4.53 4.61 -7.01
C ILE A 9 -4.97 4.68 -5.56
N ALA A 10 -3.98 4.58 -4.66
CA ALA A 10 -4.13 4.57 -3.22
C ALA A 10 -3.42 5.79 -2.59
N PRO A 11 -4.08 6.94 -2.45
CA PRO A 11 -3.49 8.10 -1.77
C PRO A 11 -3.11 7.76 -0.33
N SER A 12 -1.83 7.98 0.06
CA SER A 12 -1.38 7.84 1.45
C SER A 12 -1.67 9.10 2.24
N ILE A 13 -2.52 8.99 3.25
CA ILE A 13 -2.87 10.10 4.14
C ILE A 13 -1.71 10.58 5.02
N LEU A 14 -0.58 9.88 5.04
CA LEU A 14 0.62 10.32 5.75
C LEU A 14 1.08 11.71 5.31
N SER A 15 0.78 12.12 4.07
CA SER A 15 1.11 13.42 3.51
C SER A 15 -0.06 14.41 3.52
N ALA A 16 -1.21 14.02 4.05
CA ALA A 16 -2.41 14.86 4.11
C ALA A 16 -2.35 15.87 5.27
N ASP A 17 -3.12 16.95 5.17
CA ASP A 17 -3.39 17.83 6.31
C ASP A 17 -4.47 17.22 7.20
N PHE A 18 -4.08 16.74 8.37
CA PHE A 18 -5.00 16.12 9.33
C PHE A 18 -6.03 17.08 9.89
N SER A 19 -5.81 18.41 9.80
CA SER A 19 -6.78 19.42 10.25
C SER A 19 -8.02 19.48 9.36
N CYS A 20 -7.92 19.03 8.10
CA CYS A 20 -9.01 19.01 7.12
C CYS A 20 -9.08 17.66 6.37
N LEU A 21 -8.73 16.56 7.05
CA LEU A 21 -8.54 15.23 6.44
C LEU A 21 -9.76 14.74 5.66
N SER A 22 -10.98 14.95 6.18
CA SER A 22 -12.20 14.51 5.49
C SER A 22 -12.40 15.22 4.14
N GLU A 23 -12.09 16.52 4.06
CA GLU A 23 -12.19 17.27 2.81
C GLU A 23 -11.17 16.79 1.78
N GLN A 24 -9.96 16.47 2.23
CA GLN A 24 -8.90 15.95 1.38
C GLN A 24 -9.21 14.53 0.89
N ILE A 25 -9.80 13.66 1.73
CA ILE A 25 -10.27 12.33 1.33
C ILE A 25 -11.35 12.44 0.24
N GLU A 26 -12.33 13.32 0.41
CA GLU A 26 -13.34 13.55 -0.62
C GLU A 26 -12.77 14.11 -1.93
N ALA A 27 -11.74 14.97 -1.87
CA ALA A 27 -11.07 15.47 -3.06
C ALA A 27 -10.38 14.34 -3.83
N VAL A 28 -9.61 13.47 -3.17
CA VAL A 28 -8.95 12.36 -3.86
C VAL A 28 -9.94 11.32 -4.35
N LYS A 29 -11.07 11.10 -3.65
CA LYS A 29 -12.17 10.24 -4.11
C LYS A 29 -12.77 10.79 -5.42
N ARG A 30 -13.06 12.09 -5.53
CA ARG A 30 -13.51 12.72 -6.79
C ARG A 30 -12.48 12.61 -7.90
N GLY A 31 -11.19 12.67 -7.59
CA GLY A 31 -10.09 12.43 -8.52
C GLY A 31 -10.05 11.00 -9.07
N GLY A 32 -10.76 10.10 -8.41
CA GLY A 32 -10.89 8.69 -8.79
C GLY A 32 -9.92 7.77 -8.07
N ALA A 33 -9.48 8.12 -6.85
CA ALA A 33 -8.87 7.18 -5.93
C ALA A 33 -9.84 6.01 -5.66
N THR A 34 -9.30 4.81 -5.57
CA THR A 34 -10.07 3.57 -5.37
C THR A 34 -9.79 2.90 -4.04
N ILE A 35 -8.69 3.26 -3.38
CA ILE A 35 -8.24 2.78 -2.07
C ILE A 35 -7.74 4.01 -1.30
N LEU A 36 -7.76 3.97 0.02
CA LEU A 36 -7.12 4.95 0.89
C LEU A 36 -6.03 4.26 1.71
N HIS A 37 -4.79 4.68 1.52
CA HIS A 37 -3.64 4.08 2.22
C HIS A 37 -3.35 4.80 3.54
N VAL A 38 -3.16 4.01 4.61
CA VAL A 38 -2.95 4.49 5.98
C VAL A 38 -1.70 3.87 6.57
N ASP A 39 -0.66 4.67 6.72
CA ASP A 39 0.63 4.30 7.28
C ASP A 39 0.59 4.33 8.82
N VAL A 40 0.61 3.16 9.46
CA VAL A 40 0.59 3.00 10.92
C VAL A 40 2.00 2.74 11.42
N MET A 41 2.52 3.61 12.28
CA MET A 41 3.89 3.58 12.79
C MET A 41 3.93 3.67 14.32
N ASP A 42 4.80 2.88 14.96
CA ASP A 42 4.88 2.74 16.42
C ASP A 42 6.13 3.36 17.06
N GLY A 43 7.02 3.95 16.29
CA GLY A 43 8.29 4.50 16.78
C GLY A 43 9.34 3.44 17.14
N HIS A 44 9.04 2.14 16.89
CA HIS A 44 9.93 1.01 17.15
C HIS A 44 10.42 0.36 15.85
N PHE A 45 9.50 -0.11 15.03
CA PHE A 45 9.86 -0.68 13.73
C PHE A 45 10.41 0.39 12.79
N VAL A 46 9.86 1.60 12.85
CA VAL A 46 10.33 2.80 12.15
C VAL A 46 10.47 3.97 13.13
N PRO A 47 11.39 4.94 12.88
CA PRO A 47 11.67 6.04 13.81
C PRO A 47 10.64 7.18 13.69
N ASN A 48 9.36 6.85 13.62
CA ASN A 48 8.25 7.81 13.54
C ASN A 48 7.00 7.24 14.20
N LEU A 49 6.12 8.11 14.64
CA LEU A 49 4.79 7.82 15.19
C LEU A 49 3.74 8.45 14.30
N THR A 50 2.68 7.73 13.96
CA THR A 50 1.60 8.28 13.12
C THR A 50 0.24 8.08 13.77
N VAL A 51 -0.61 7.25 13.18
CA VAL A 51 -2.00 7.04 13.57
C VAL A 51 -2.22 5.63 14.12
N GLY A 52 -3.31 5.45 14.84
CA GLY A 52 -3.69 4.15 15.38
C GLY A 52 -5.17 3.85 15.14
N LEU A 53 -5.67 2.82 15.82
CA LEU A 53 -7.04 2.29 15.70
C LEU A 53 -8.15 3.34 15.74
N PRO A 54 -8.13 4.36 16.65
CA PRO A 54 -9.19 5.36 16.69
C PRO A 54 -9.30 6.19 15.41
N VAL A 55 -8.15 6.53 14.79
CA VAL A 55 -8.13 7.30 13.54
C VAL A 55 -8.62 6.45 12.37
N VAL A 56 -8.16 5.20 12.25
CA VAL A 56 -8.64 4.26 11.21
C VAL A 56 -10.15 4.08 11.33
N LYS A 57 -10.68 3.88 12.53
CA LYS A 57 -12.12 3.77 12.78
C LYS A 57 -12.88 5.02 12.36
N SER A 58 -12.35 6.21 12.67
CA SER A 58 -12.98 7.48 12.29
C SER A 58 -13.01 7.66 10.77
N ILE A 59 -11.92 7.33 10.08
CA ILE A 59 -11.85 7.39 8.61
C ILE A 59 -12.83 6.39 7.99
N ALA A 60 -12.90 5.15 8.48
CA ALA A 60 -13.82 4.13 7.97
C ALA A 60 -15.30 4.54 8.08
N GLN A 61 -15.63 5.44 9.00
CA GLN A 61 -16.98 5.99 9.15
C GLN A 61 -17.25 7.20 8.26
N SER A 62 -16.19 7.83 7.72
CA SER A 62 -16.28 9.08 6.95
C SER A 62 -16.18 8.89 5.44
N THR A 63 -15.76 7.71 4.95
CA THR A 63 -15.61 7.44 3.52
C THR A 63 -16.03 6.02 3.17
N GLU A 64 -16.43 5.82 1.91
CA GLU A 64 -16.70 4.49 1.33
C GLU A 64 -15.45 3.85 0.70
N LEU A 65 -14.34 4.62 0.57
CA LEU A 65 -13.10 4.05 0.05
C LEU A 65 -12.61 2.92 0.97
N PRO A 66 -12.26 1.76 0.43
CA PRO A 66 -11.61 0.72 1.21
C PRO A 66 -10.30 1.24 1.80
N ILE A 67 -10.11 1.02 3.09
CA ILE A 67 -8.88 1.40 3.80
C ILE A 67 -7.89 0.26 3.69
N ASP A 68 -6.70 0.56 3.23
CA ASP A 68 -5.50 -0.27 3.30
C ASP A 68 -4.62 0.22 4.45
N ALA A 69 -4.52 -0.58 5.51
CA ALA A 69 -3.72 -0.29 6.68
C ALA A 69 -2.33 -0.97 6.57
N HIS A 70 -1.31 -0.19 6.32
CA HIS A 70 0.08 -0.62 6.26
C HIS A 70 0.72 -0.54 7.65
N LEU A 71 0.99 -1.71 8.25
CA LEU A 71 1.46 -1.79 9.63
C LEU A 71 3.00 -1.81 9.70
N MET A 72 3.60 -0.65 9.84
CA MET A 72 5.02 -0.45 10.16
C MET A 72 5.23 -0.45 11.69
N ILE A 73 4.86 -1.56 12.32
CA ILE A 73 4.90 -1.72 13.77
C ILE A 73 5.60 -3.02 14.18
N SER A 74 6.15 -3.05 15.39
CA SER A 74 6.67 -4.26 16.00
C SER A 74 5.53 -5.19 16.41
N GLU A 75 5.73 -6.51 16.26
CA GLU A 75 4.75 -7.54 16.61
C GLU A 75 3.34 -7.29 15.98
N PRO A 76 3.22 -7.06 14.65
CA PRO A 76 1.96 -6.68 14.01
C PRO A 76 0.85 -7.71 14.22
N GLY A 77 1.19 -8.99 14.41
CA GLY A 77 0.22 -10.05 14.71
C GLY A 77 -0.63 -9.82 15.96
N ARG A 78 -0.22 -8.93 16.88
CA ARG A 78 -1.02 -8.55 18.06
C ARG A 78 -2.15 -7.60 17.74
N TYR A 79 -2.05 -6.84 16.64
CA TYR A 79 -2.94 -5.72 16.32
C TYR A 79 -3.67 -5.88 14.99
N ALA A 80 -3.16 -6.69 14.07
CA ALA A 80 -3.67 -6.78 12.70
C ALA A 80 -5.20 -7.01 12.62
N GLN A 81 -5.73 -7.93 13.43
CA GLN A 81 -7.17 -8.18 13.49
C GLN A 81 -7.95 -6.95 13.99
N GLN A 82 -7.41 -6.20 14.96
CA GLN A 82 -8.06 -5.00 15.49
C GLN A 82 -8.18 -3.88 14.43
N PHE A 83 -7.22 -3.79 13.48
CA PHE A 83 -7.33 -2.87 12.35
C PHE A 83 -8.45 -3.27 11.40
N VAL A 84 -8.68 -4.58 11.17
CA VAL A 84 -9.84 -5.06 10.41
C VAL A 84 -11.15 -4.70 11.13
N GLU A 85 -11.21 -4.93 12.44
CA GLU A 85 -12.38 -4.56 13.28
C GLU A 85 -12.61 -3.03 13.32
N ALA A 86 -11.55 -2.23 13.20
CA ALA A 86 -11.65 -0.78 13.06
C ALA A 86 -12.15 -0.32 11.68
N GLY A 87 -12.24 -1.22 10.69
CA GLY A 87 -12.82 -0.96 9.38
C GLY A 87 -11.84 -1.06 8.20
N ALA A 88 -10.58 -1.44 8.42
CA ALA A 88 -9.66 -1.71 7.33
C ALA A 88 -10.13 -2.90 6.48
N ARG A 89 -10.10 -2.76 5.16
CA ARG A 89 -10.43 -3.80 4.20
C ARG A 89 -9.20 -4.53 3.65
N MET A 90 -8.06 -3.92 3.81
CA MET A 90 -6.75 -4.45 3.46
C MET A 90 -5.82 -4.17 4.66
N VAL A 91 -5.00 -5.14 5.04
CA VAL A 91 -4.01 -4.98 6.12
C VAL A 91 -2.72 -5.65 5.68
N SER A 92 -1.63 -4.91 5.67
CA SER A 92 -0.30 -5.43 5.33
C SER A 92 0.67 -5.37 6.50
N VAL A 93 1.51 -6.40 6.59
CA VAL A 93 2.51 -6.56 7.64
C VAL A 93 3.88 -6.90 7.05
N HIS A 94 4.92 -6.31 7.60
CA HIS A 94 6.29 -6.55 7.16
C HIS A 94 6.78 -7.95 7.52
N VAL A 95 7.43 -8.63 6.56
CA VAL A 95 8.08 -9.93 6.83
C VAL A 95 9.16 -9.80 7.91
N GLU A 96 9.77 -8.62 8.01
CA GLU A 96 10.83 -8.32 8.97
C GLU A 96 10.31 -8.13 10.40
N ALA A 97 9.00 -7.88 10.56
CA ALA A 97 8.38 -7.57 11.85
C ALA A 97 7.62 -8.75 12.48
N ASP A 98 7.40 -9.85 11.75
CA ASP A 98 6.53 -10.95 12.21
C ASP A 98 7.17 -12.33 12.06
N ALA A 99 7.58 -12.91 13.18
CA ALA A 99 8.12 -14.28 13.22
C ALA A 99 7.08 -15.37 12.90
N HIS A 100 5.78 -15.05 12.98
CA HIS A 100 4.68 -15.98 12.74
C HIS A 100 3.75 -15.51 11.61
N LEU A 101 4.34 -15.00 10.54
CA LEU A 101 3.67 -14.34 9.42
C LEU A 101 2.44 -15.12 8.89
N HIS A 102 2.54 -16.45 8.72
CA HIS A 102 1.41 -17.27 8.28
C HIS A 102 0.19 -17.13 9.20
N ARG A 103 0.40 -17.15 10.52
CA ARG A 103 -0.70 -17.01 11.49
C ARG A 103 -1.35 -15.63 11.39
N THR A 104 -0.56 -14.59 11.22
CA THR A 104 -1.06 -13.21 11.10
C THR A 104 -1.86 -13.03 9.82
N LEU A 105 -1.37 -13.50 8.67
CA LEU A 105 -2.12 -13.46 7.41
C LEU A 105 -3.44 -14.23 7.51
N ALA A 106 -3.43 -15.42 8.11
CA ALA A 106 -4.64 -16.20 8.32
C ALA A 106 -5.65 -15.48 9.24
N SER A 107 -5.18 -14.80 10.28
CA SER A 107 -6.02 -14.00 11.18
C SER A 107 -6.69 -12.83 10.45
N ILE A 108 -5.94 -12.07 9.64
CA ILE A 108 -6.47 -10.96 8.82
C ILE A 108 -7.59 -11.48 7.90
N LYS A 109 -7.33 -12.57 7.16
CA LYS A 109 -8.32 -13.19 6.25
C LYS A 109 -9.55 -13.69 6.98
N SER A 110 -9.37 -14.32 8.14
CA SER A 110 -10.48 -14.82 8.96
C SER A 110 -11.35 -13.69 9.51
N ALA A 111 -10.78 -12.51 9.71
CA ALA A 111 -11.49 -11.30 10.10
C ALA A 111 -12.23 -10.62 8.93
N GLY A 112 -12.03 -11.07 7.68
CA GLY A 112 -12.76 -10.60 6.49
C GLY A 112 -12.04 -9.51 5.69
N ALA A 113 -10.73 -9.31 5.88
CA ALA A 113 -9.92 -8.39 5.09
C ALA A 113 -8.92 -9.11 4.17
N GLN A 114 -8.42 -8.41 3.16
CA GLN A 114 -7.30 -8.88 2.34
C GLN A 114 -6.01 -8.78 3.15
N ALA A 115 -5.22 -9.84 3.11
CA ALA A 115 -3.94 -9.93 3.84
C ALA A 115 -2.75 -9.63 2.92
N GLY A 116 -2.00 -8.60 3.26
CA GLY A 116 -0.81 -8.15 2.56
C GLY A 116 0.49 -8.51 3.27
N VAL A 117 1.54 -8.70 2.48
CA VAL A 117 2.91 -8.90 2.98
C VAL A 117 3.80 -7.79 2.43
N VAL A 118 4.61 -7.17 3.28
CA VAL A 118 5.46 -6.04 2.92
C VAL A 118 6.92 -6.43 2.92
N LEU A 119 7.68 -5.92 1.94
CA LEU A 119 9.14 -6.03 1.86
C LEU A 119 9.81 -4.66 1.89
N ASN A 120 10.74 -4.47 2.81
CA ASN A 120 11.65 -3.34 2.80
C ASN A 120 12.56 -3.31 1.54
N PRO A 121 13.14 -2.17 1.19
CA PRO A 121 13.99 -2.07 -0.01
C PRO A 121 15.11 -3.12 -0.08
N ALA A 122 15.78 -3.40 1.04
CA ALA A 122 16.90 -4.35 1.09
C ALA A 122 16.47 -5.83 1.24
N THR A 123 15.21 -6.11 1.57
CA THR A 123 14.73 -7.49 1.76
C THR A 123 14.48 -8.17 0.41
N PRO A 124 15.08 -9.33 0.14
CA PRO A 124 14.92 -10.01 -1.14
C PRO A 124 13.51 -10.62 -1.29
N ILE A 125 13.02 -10.71 -2.54
CA ILE A 125 11.70 -11.32 -2.83
C ILE A 125 11.65 -12.81 -2.47
N GLU A 126 12.77 -13.47 -2.38
CA GLU A 126 12.91 -14.85 -1.98
C GLU A 126 12.40 -15.11 -0.55
N SER A 127 12.39 -14.07 0.30
CA SER A 127 11.77 -14.10 1.65
C SER A 127 10.28 -14.42 1.61
N LEU A 128 9.61 -14.20 0.47
CA LEU A 128 8.20 -14.54 0.24
C LEU A 128 7.98 -16.01 -0.11
N GLY A 129 9.05 -16.81 -0.22
CA GLY A 129 8.98 -18.16 -0.78
C GLY A 129 7.81 -19.01 -0.30
N GLU A 130 7.54 -19.02 0.99
CA GLU A 130 6.41 -19.73 1.59
C GLU A 130 5.17 -18.84 1.81
N ALA A 131 5.35 -17.56 2.14
CA ALA A 131 4.27 -16.67 2.51
C ALA A 131 3.38 -16.25 1.32
N LEU A 132 3.94 -16.20 0.11
CA LEU A 132 3.28 -15.68 -1.09
C LEU A 132 1.93 -16.36 -1.40
N LYS A 133 1.83 -17.66 -1.18
CA LYS A 133 0.59 -18.44 -1.40
C LYS A 133 -0.55 -18.11 -0.41
N PHE A 134 -0.23 -17.41 0.67
CA PHE A 134 -1.20 -17.00 1.69
C PHE A 134 -1.55 -15.52 1.62
N ALA A 135 -0.82 -14.73 0.82
CA ALA A 135 -1.03 -13.31 0.66
C ALA A 135 -1.98 -13.01 -0.51
N ASP A 136 -2.89 -12.05 -0.32
CA ASP A 136 -3.75 -11.53 -1.38
C ASP A 136 -3.01 -10.46 -2.20
N TYR A 137 -2.06 -9.75 -1.55
CA TYR A 137 -1.18 -8.79 -2.22
C TYR A 137 0.20 -8.73 -1.54
N VAL A 138 1.16 -8.20 -2.27
CA VAL A 138 2.51 -7.92 -1.76
C VAL A 138 2.81 -6.44 -1.98
N LEU A 139 3.14 -5.75 -0.90
CA LEU A 139 3.58 -4.37 -0.94
C LEU A 139 5.12 -4.31 -1.02
N ILE A 140 5.63 -3.68 -2.07
CA ILE A 140 7.06 -3.40 -2.25
C ILE A 140 7.33 -1.96 -1.82
N MET A 141 8.16 -1.80 -0.80
CA MET A 141 8.66 -0.48 -0.41
C MET A 141 9.68 0.01 -1.44
N SER A 142 9.42 1.17 -2.01
CA SER A 142 10.33 1.88 -2.93
C SER A 142 11.04 3.08 -2.28
N VAL A 143 10.89 3.21 -0.97
CA VAL A 143 11.66 4.07 -0.06
C VAL A 143 11.93 3.29 1.23
N ASN A 144 12.79 3.78 2.11
CA ASN A 144 12.85 3.23 3.47
C ASN A 144 11.59 3.68 4.24
N PRO A 145 10.84 2.76 4.88
CA PRO A 145 9.62 3.13 5.61
C PRO A 145 9.91 4.08 6.76
N GLY A 146 8.92 4.93 7.12
CA GLY A 146 9.00 5.82 8.28
C GLY A 146 8.69 7.30 7.99
N PHE A 147 8.92 7.81 6.78
CA PHE A 147 8.68 9.22 6.44
C PHE A 147 8.13 9.38 5.02
N GLY A 148 7.24 10.35 4.85
CA GLY A 148 6.77 10.76 3.52
C GLY A 148 7.79 11.63 2.76
N GLY A 149 7.55 11.88 1.46
CA GLY A 149 8.34 12.80 0.63
C GLY A 149 9.75 12.34 0.27
N GLN A 150 10.07 11.06 0.44
CA GLN A 150 11.37 10.48 0.08
C GLN A 150 11.50 10.25 -1.43
N LYS A 151 12.74 10.21 -1.92
CA LYS A 151 13.03 9.90 -3.32
C LYS A 151 12.86 8.42 -3.60
N PHE A 152 12.20 8.12 -4.72
CA PHE A 152 12.02 6.78 -5.25
C PHE A 152 13.36 6.04 -5.43
N ILE A 153 13.41 4.78 -5.02
CA ILE A 153 14.58 3.90 -5.21
C ILE A 153 14.42 3.16 -6.55
N PRO A 154 15.19 3.48 -7.61
CA PRO A 154 14.96 2.95 -8.95
C PRO A 154 15.04 1.43 -9.08
N THR A 155 15.82 0.77 -8.21
CA THR A 155 15.96 -0.70 -8.22
C THR A 155 14.68 -1.42 -7.81
N SER A 156 13.70 -0.71 -7.23
CA SER A 156 12.37 -1.25 -6.90
C SER A 156 11.59 -1.70 -8.14
N VAL A 157 11.83 -1.07 -9.30
CA VAL A 157 11.21 -1.48 -10.58
C VAL A 157 11.61 -2.91 -10.95
N ASP A 158 12.89 -3.26 -10.82
CA ASP A 158 13.35 -4.62 -11.08
C ASP A 158 12.80 -5.62 -10.06
N LYS A 159 12.70 -5.19 -8.79
CA LYS A 159 12.10 -6.00 -7.72
C LYS A 159 10.65 -6.33 -8.01
N VAL A 160 9.84 -5.35 -8.46
CA VAL A 160 8.44 -5.56 -8.91
C VAL A 160 8.39 -6.55 -10.07
N ARG A 161 9.25 -6.38 -11.10
CA ARG A 161 9.29 -7.28 -12.27
C ARG A 161 9.65 -8.72 -11.91
N ARG A 162 10.60 -8.91 -10.99
CA ARG A 162 10.98 -10.25 -10.49
C ARG A 162 9.86 -10.88 -9.68
N LEU A 163 9.19 -10.09 -8.84
CA LEU A 163 8.02 -10.57 -8.07
C LEU A 163 6.86 -10.96 -9.00
N ARG A 164 6.57 -10.17 -10.03
CA ARG A 164 5.51 -10.50 -11.00
C ARG A 164 5.79 -11.84 -11.67
N ARG A 165 7.01 -12.10 -12.12
CA ARG A 165 7.38 -13.40 -12.67
C ARG A 165 7.18 -14.53 -11.66
N MET A 166 7.59 -14.36 -10.41
CA MET A 166 7.42 -15.36 -9.36
C MET A 166 5.93 -15.69 -9.13
N ILE A 167 5.04 -14.70 -9.15
CA ILE A 167 3.59 -14.86 -9.02
C ILE A 167 3.04 -15.66 -10.22
N GLU A 168 3.42 -15.29 -11.44
CA GLU A 168 2.98 -15.94 -12.69
C GLU A 168 3.46 -17.40 -12.78
N GLU A 169 4.72 -17.67 -12.47
CA GLU A 169 5.30 -19.03 -12.46
C GLU A 169 4.59 -19.94 -11.45
N ARG A 170 4.13 -19.37 -10.34
CA ARG A 170 3.37 -20.11 -9.30
C ARG A 170 1.86 -20.14 -9.55
N LYS A 171 1.37 -19.47 -10.60
CA LYS A 171 -0.06 -19.36 -10.96
C LYS A 171 -0.91 -18.82 -9.80
N LEU A 172 -0.44 -17.74 -9.15
CA LEU A 172 -1.12 -17.10 -8.05
C LEU A 172 -1.82 -15.82 -8.55
N ASP A 173 -2.91 -15.46 -7.88
CA ASP A 173 -3.69 -14.23 -8.15
C ASP A 173 -3.26 -13.06 -7.25
N THR A 174 -2.10 -13.17 -6.63
CA THR A 174 -1.54 -12.16 -5.71
C THR A 174 -1.25 -10.86 -6.47
N ARG A 175 -1.80 -9.75 -5.99
CA ARG A 175 -1.57 -8.42 -6.55
C ARG A 175 -0.25 -7.82 -6.05
N ILE A 176 0.30 -6.89 -6.80
CA ILE A 176 1.51 -6.15 -6.40
C ILE A 176 1.13 -4.71 -6.12
N GLU A 177 1.42 -4.28 -4.91
CA GLU A 177 1.36 -2.91 -4.46
C GLU A 177 2.78 -2.32 -4.38
N ILE A 178 2.91 -1.02 -4.61
CA ILE A 178 4.18 -0.30 -4.46
C ILE A 178 3.95 1.00 -3.70
N ASP A 179 4.81 1.29 -2.73
CA ASP A 179 4.76 2.50 -1.93
C ASP A 179 6.13 3.16 -1.79
N GLY A 180 6.15 4.47 -2.03
CA GLY A 180 7.27 5.35 -1.76
C GLY A 180 7.79 6.11 -2.98
N GLY A 181 7.63 7.43 -2.95
CA GLY A 181 8.18 8.35 -3.95
C GLY A 181 7.58 8.18 -5.36
N ILE A 182 6.35 7.68 -5.46
CA ILE A 182 5.66 7.53 -6.75
C ILE A 182 5.08 8.88 -7.18
N ASP A 183 5.32 9.22 -8.44
CA ASP A 183 4.88 10.43 -9.12
C ASP A 183 4.65 10.19 -10.62
N LEU A 184 4.34 11.25 -11.39
CA LEU A 184 4.11 11.17 -12.84
C LEU A 184 5.34 10.74 -13.65
N GLU A 185 6.56 10.92 -13.11
CA GLU A 185 7.81 10.58 -13.83
C GLU A 185 8.09 9.08 -13.78
N ASN A 186 7.65 8.37 -12.72
CA ASN A 186 8.02 6.97 -12.49
C ASN A 186 6.86 5.98 -12.52
N ILE A 187 5.60 6.43 -12.39
CA ILE A 187 4.40 5.55 -12.33
C ILE A 187 4.31 4.59 -13.52
N ALA A 188 4.58 5.06 -14.73
CA ALA A 188 4.54 4.22 -15.93
C ALA A 188 5.52 3.04 -15.84
N SER A 189 6.71 3.26 -15.26
CA SER A 189 7.74 2.24 -15.13
C SER A 189 7.35 1.13 -14.14
N VAL A 190 6.69 1.48 -13.03
CA VAL A 190 6.26 0.51 -12.01
C VAL A 190 5.04 -0.27 -12.46
N VAL A 191 4.09 0.35 -13.17
CA VAL A 191 2.92 -0.32 -13.75
C VAL A 191 3.37 -1.32 -14.83
N THR A 192 4.26 -0.90 -15.74
CA THR A 192 4.85 -1.80 -16.76
C THR A 192 5.60 -2.97 -16.13
N ALA A 193 6.23 -2.76 -14.97
CA ALA A 193 6.90 -3.84 -14.23
C ALA A 193 5.93 -4.83 -13.60
N GLY A 194 4.66 -4.46 -13.42
CA GLY A 194 3.60 -5.34 -12.92
C GLY A 194 2.93 -4.89 -11.61
N ALA A 195 3.15 -3.66 -11.14
CA ALA A 195 2.40 -3.09 -10.02
C ALA A 195 0.94 -2.82 -10.43
N GLU A 196 0.00 -3.07 -9.53
CA GLU A 196 -1.45 -2.96 -9.73
C GLU A 196 -2.11 -2.04 -8.70
N ILE A 197 -1.46 -1.79 -7.57
CA ILE A 197 -1.90 -0.84 -6.55
C ILE A 197 -0.76 0.16 -6.35
N ILE A 198 -1.04 1.43 -6.58
CA ILE A 198 -0.04 2.50 -6.60
C ILE A 198 -0.29 3.44 -5.44
N VAL A 199 0.56 3.37 -4.43
CA VAL A 199 0.51 4.28 -3.30
C VAL A 199 1.29 5.55 -3.63
N ALA A 200 0.64 6.71 -3.45
CA ALA A 200 1.26 8.02 -3.62
C ALA A 200 0.78 8.97 -2.51
N GLY A 201 1.72 9.59 -1.81
CA GLY A 201 1.44 10.55 -0.75
C GLY A 201 1.71 11.98 -1.19
N SER A 202 2.97 12.42 -1.11
CA SER A 202 3.39 13.81 -1.39
C SER A 202 3.08 14.28 -2.82
N ALA A 203 3.08 13.39 -3.80
CA ALA A 203 2.70 13.72 -5.18
C ALA A 203 1.21 14.10 -5.30
N ILE A 204 0.37 13.67 -4.37
CA ILE A 204 -1.06 13.97 -4.33
C ILE A 204 -1.34 15.11 -3.34
N PHE A 205 -1.08 14.91 -2.06
CA PHE A 205 -1.45 15.87 -1.01
C PHE A 205 -0.52 17.08 -0.91
N GLY A 206 0.67 17.02 -1.53
CA GLY A 206 1.55 18.18 -1.70
C GLY A 206 1.21 19.03 -2.93
N ALA A 207 0.31 18.57 -3.81
CA ALA A 207 -0.15 19.34 -4.95
C ALA A 207 -1.17 20.44 -4.54
N ALA A 208 -1.25 21.50 -5.33
CA ALA A 208 -2.25 22.55 -5.11
C ALA A 208 -3.69 22.05 -5.28
N ASP A 209 -3.89 20.99 -6.07
CA ASP A 209 -5.18 20.33 -6.32
C ASP A 209 -4.99 18.80 -6.24
N PRO A 210 -5.28 18.19 -5.08
CA PRO A 210 -5.19 16.74 -4.90
C PRO A 210 -6.12 15.92 -5.82
N GLU A 211 -7.28 16.46 -6.17
CA GLU A 211 -8.21 15.82 -7.12
C GLU A 211 -7.57 15.70 -8.50
N ALA A 212 -7.01 16.79 -9.02
CA ALA A 212 -6.32 16.82 -10.31
C ALA A 212 -5.06 15.93 -10.29
N ALA A 213 -4.33 15.88 -9.18
CA ALA A 213 -3.15 15.03 -9.03
C ALA A 213 -3.48 13.53 -9.14
N VAL A 214 -4.54 13.07 -8.47
CA VAL A 214 -5.02 11.66 -8.60
C VAL A 214 -5.45 11.38 -10.03
N ARG A 215 -6.19 12.29 -10.67
CA ARG A 215 -6.63 12.14 -12.06
C ARG A 215 -5.44 12.00 -13.01
N GLY A 216 -4.42 12.84 -12.86
CA GLY A 216 -3.19 12.78 -13.65
C GLY A 216 -2.45 11.46 -13.49
N LEU A 217 -2.32 10.93 -12.26
CA LEU A 217 -1.71 9.63 -12.03
C LEU A 217 -2.50 8.50 -12.72
N ARG A 218 -3.84 8.51 -12.61
CA ARG A 218 -4.69 7.53 -13.31
C ARG A 218 -4.52 7.58 -14.83
N GLU A 219 -4.56 8.75 -15.42
CA GLU A 219 -4.39 8.95 -16.87
C GLU A 219 -3.03 8.43 -17.34
N ALA A 220 -1.97 8.65 -16.55
CA ALA A 220 -0.64 8.14 -16.85
C ALA A 220 -0.55 6.59 -16.85
N THR A 221 -1.54 5.88 -16.28
CA THR A 221 -1.56 4.41 -16.27
C THR A 221 -2.37 3.80 -17.43
N VAL A 222 -3.31 4.55 -18.03
CA VAL A 222 -4.30 4.00 -19.00
C VAL A 222 -3.65 3.33 -20.21
N GLN A 223 -2.54 3.84 -20.70
CA GLN A 223 -1.87 3.27 -21.89
C GLN A 223 -1.06 1.98 -21.59
N TRP A 224 -1.03 1.54 -20.34
CA TRP A 224 -0.22 0.40 -19.89
C TRP A 224 -1.05 -0.78 -19.35
N VAL A 225 -2.38 -0.68 -19.42
CA VAL A 225 -3.37 -1.69 -18.96
C VAL A 225 -3.89 -2.56 -20.11
#